data_6a6748262870971b5b8a311d530e2251
#
_entry.id   6a6748262870971b5b8a311d530e2251
#
_cell.length_a   1.000
_cell.length_b   1.000
_cell.length_c   1.000
_cell.angle_alpha   90.00
_cell.angle_beta   90.00
_cell.angle_gamma   90.00
#
_symmetry.space_group_name_H-M   'P 1'
#
loop_
_entity.id
_entity.type
_entity.pdbx_description
1 polymer ?
#
loop_
_entity_poly.entity_id
_entity_poly.type
_entity_poly.pdbx_seq_one_letter_code
_entity_poly.pdbx_strand_id
1 'polypeptide(L)'
;MRNIVIFWSLQLFFGFFLVNCSSSRNNNTKEELITGNKTPGLINDAGVLLVLQNCNSCHSTQLITQNRLTKVGWKSTIRWMQSTQNLWDLGEDEAPILTYLSKNYAPSATGRRQNLVTDDWYALE
;
A
#
# COMPACT_ATOMS: atom_id res chain seq x y z
N MET A 1 -42.64 -24.85 41.72
CA MET A 1 -42.74 -23.43 41.38
C MET A 1 -41.43 -22.65 41.51
N ARG A 2 -40.43 -23.15 42.23
CA ARG A 2 -39.15 -22.46 42.47
C ARG A 2 -38.16 -22.51 41.31
N ASN A 3 -38.27 -23.50 40.41
CA ASN A 3 -37.34 -23.69 39.29
C ASN A 3 -37.72 -22.95 38.00
N ILE A 4 -38.99 -22.48 37.91
CA ILE A 4 -39.46 -21.74 36.72
C ILE A 4 -38.98 -20.28 36.76
N VAL A 5 -38.85 -19.70 37.94
CA VAL A 5 -38.42 -18.31 38.10
C VAL A 5 -36.95 -18.13 37.76
N ILE A 6 -36.12 -19.15 38.02
CA ILE A 6 -34.68 -19.12 37.71
C ILE A 6 -34.45 -19.22 36.20
N PHE A 7 -35.26 -19.98 35.47
CA PHE A 7 -35.16 -20.09 34.00
C PHE A 7 -35.52 -18.80 33.27
N TRP A 8 -36.46 -18.04 33.78
CA TRP A 8 -36.87 -16.76 33.18
C TRP A 8 -35.87 -15.63 33.45
N SER A 9 -35.17 -15.65 34.58
CA SER A 9 -34.13 -14.64 34.87
C SER A 9 -32.87 -14.83 34.03
N LEU A 10 -32.56 -16.07 33.65
CA LEU A 10 -31.38 -16.37 32.81
C LEU A 10 -31.57 -15.98 31.34
N GLN A 11 -32.81 -16.00 30.85
CA GLN A 11 -33.14 -15.59 29.48
C GLN A 11 -33.09 -14.05 29.29
N LEU A 12 -33.33 -13.27 30.33
CA LEU A 12 -33.24 -11.80 30.26
C LEU A 12 -31.82 -11.27 30.25
N PHE A 13 -30.86 -12.05 30.78
CA PHE A 13 -29.42 -11.65 30.75
C PHE A 13 -28.72 -11.96 29.41
N PHE A 14 -29.23 -12.95 28.63
CA PHE A 14 -28.65 -13.32 27.35
C PHE A 14 -29.10 -12.45 26.17
N GLY A 15 -30.23 -11.72 26.33
CA GLY A 15 -30.78 -10.83 25.30
C GLY A 15 -30.11 -9.47 25.19
N PHE A 16 -29.26 -9.07 26.15
CA PHE A 16 -28.69 -7.72 26.19
C PHE A 16 -27.30 -7.58 25.54
N PHE A 17 -26.73 -8.70 25.07
CA PHE A 17 -25.35 -8.71 24.50
C PHE A 17 -25.28 -8.66 22.97
N LEU A 18 -26.42 -8.51 22.25
CA LEU A 18 -26.41 -8.48 20.78
C LEU A 18 -26.68 -7.10 20.17
N VAL A 19 -26.50 -6.02 20.94
CA VAL A 19 -26.68 -4.68 20.39
C VAL A 19 -25.34 -3.94 20.41
N ASN A 20 -24.92 -3.55 19.20
CA ASN A 20 -23.86 -2.62 18.86
C ASN A 20 -22.50 -3.21 18.51
N CYS A 21 -22.45 -3.96 17.40
CA CYS A 21 -21.35 -3.76 16.48
C CYS A 21 -21.90 -2.99 15.26
N SER A 22 -22.30 -1.75 15.48
CA SER A 22 -22.54 -0.78 14.42
C SER A 22 -21.15 -0.34 13.96
N SER A 23 -20.58 -1.10 13.02
CA SER A 23 -19.40 -0.66 12.26
C SER A 23 -19.83 0.55 11.45
N SER A 24 -19.69 1.72 12.05
CA SER A 24 -19.75 3.00 11.34
C SER A 24 -18.59 2.98 10.33
N ARG A 25 -18.92 2.50 9.13
CA ARG A 25 -18.04 2.63 7.97
C ARG A 25 -17.98 4.12 7.67
N ASN A 26 -17.00 4.80 8.26
CA ASN A 26 -16.71 6.20 7.97
C ASN A 26 -16.40 6.35 6.48
N ASN A 27 -17.41 6.74 5.70
CA ASN A 27 -17.25 7.14 4.31
C ASN A 27 -16.34 8.40 4.16
N ASN A 28 -16.04 9.07 5.27
CA ASN A 28 -15.16 10.23 5.31
C ASN A 28 -13.68 9.90 5.03
N THR A 29 -13.25 8.65 5.19
CA THR A 29 -11.86 8.25 4.93
C THR A 29 -11.49 8.37 3.44
N LYS A 30 -12.47 8.21 2.55
CA LYS A 30 -12.24 8.31 1.10
C LYS A 30 -12.14 9.76 0.63
N GLU A 31 -12.86 10.66 1.28
CA GLU A 31 -12.88 12.08 0.95
C GLU A 31 -11.72 12.84 1.60
N GLU A 32 -11.31 12.42 2.80
CA GLU A 32 -10.14 12.97 3.49
C GLU A 32 -8.81 12.57 2.83
N LEU A 33 -8.75 11.41 2.16
CA LEU A 33 -7.61 11.00 1.35
C LEU A 33 -7.44 11.86 0.09
N ILE A 34 -8.54 12.46 -0.41
CA ILE A 34 -8.55 13.28 -1.63
C ILE A 34 -8.25 14.74 -1.31
N THR A 35 -8.65 15.25 -0.14
CA THR A 35 -8.56 16.67 0.21
C THR A 35 -7.39 17.02 1.12
N GLY A 36 -6.82 16.06 1.82
CA GLY A 36 -5.70 16.28 2.74
C GLY A 36 -4.46 15.57 2.27
N ASN A 37 -3.50 16.26 1.73
CA ASN A 37 -2.04 16.08 1.58
C ASN A 37 -1.34 14.91 2.35
N LYS A 38 -2.03 13.81 2.62
CA LYS A 38 -1.51 12.63 3.32
C LYS A 38 -1.56 11.36 2.45
N THR A 39 -0.98 11.45 1.28
CA THR A 39 -0.45 10.24 0.65
C THR A 39 0.85 9.91 1.40
N PRO A 40 0.96 8.80 2.14
CA PRO A 40 2.13 8.52 2.98
C PRO A 40 3.41 8.43 2.13
N GLY A 41 4.08 9.56 1.92
CA GLY A 41 5.31 9.66 1.15
C GLY A 41 5.18 9.50 -0.37
N LEU A 42 3.99 9.20 -0.91
CA LEU A 42 3.77 9.06 -2.36
C LEU A 42 3.51 10.43 -3.01
N ILE A 43 3.93 10.57 -4.26
CA ILE A 43 3.66 11.75 -5.09
C ILE A 43 2.16 11.78 -5.41
N ASN A 44 1.50 12.91 -5.17
CA ASN A 44 0.09 13.09 -5.48
C ASN A 44 -0.08 13.29 -6.99
N ASP A 45 -0.42 12.23 -7.71
CA ASP A 45 -0.59 12.19 -9.16
C ASP A 45 -1.67 11.15 -9.53
N ALA A 46 -2.11 11.17 -10.78
CA ALA A 46 -3.08 10.21 -11.29
C ALA A 46 -2.62 8.76 -11.05
N GLY A 47 -3.45 7.95 -10.41
CA GLY A 47 -3.14 6.56 -10.05
C GLY A 47 -2.65 6.36 -8.60
N VAL A 48 -2.37 7.42 -7.83
CA VAL A 48 -1.92 7.29 -6.44
C VAL A 48 -2.91 6.54 -5.57
N LEU A 49 -4.21 6.74 -5.76
CA LEU A 49 -5.25 6.04 -4.99
C LEU A 49 -5.26 4.54 -5.28
N LEU A 50 -5.06 4.14 -6.54
CA LEU A 50 -4.97 2.73 -6.92
C LEU A 50 -3.75 2.07 -6.29
N VAL A 51 -2.62 2.77 -6.25
CA VAL A 51 -1.41 2.29 -5.56
C VAL A 51 -1.65 2.15 -4.07
N LEU A 52 -2.30 3.10 -3.42
CA LEU A 52 -2.64 3.01 -2.00
C LEU A 52 -3.58 1.85 -1.71
N GLN A 53 -4.61 1.64 -2.52
CA GLN A 53 -5.58 0.57 -2.33
C GLN A 53 -4.98 -0.82 -2.52
N ASN A 54 -4.11 -0.98 -3.51
CA ASN A 54 -3.59 -2.29 -3.89
C ASN A 54 -2.24 -2.63 -3.23
N CYS A 55 -1.44 -1.64 -2.85
CA CYS A 55 -0.06 -1.88 -2.40
C CYS A 55 0.17 -1.63 -0.91
N ASN A 56 -0.69 -0.84 -0.23
CA ASN A 56 -0.50 -0.46 1.18
C ASN A 56 -1.04 -1.49 2.18
N SER A 57 -1.67 -2.56 1.72
CA SER A 57 -2.26 -3.58 2.59
C SER A 57 -1.23 -4.54 3.20
N CYS A 58 -0.10 -4.75 2.55
CA CYS A 58 0.91 -5.72 2.97
C CYS A 58 2.17 -5.07 3.58
N HIS A 59 2.57 -3.89 3.09
CA HIS A 59 3.75 -3.17 3.57
C HIS A 59 3.58 -1.66 3.36
N SER A 60 4.44 -0.86 3.98
CA SER A 60 4.38 0.58 3.83
C SER A 60 4.77 1.03 2.41
N THR A 61 4.21 2.16 1.97
CA THR A 61 4.53 2.81 0.70
C THR A 61 5.99 3.28 0.60
N GLN A 62 6.71 3.26 1.71
CA GLN A 62 8.13 3.62 1.76
C GLN A 62 8.98 2.72 0.85
N LEU A 63 8.63 1.43 0.71
CA LEU A 63 9.29 0.54 -0.23
C LEU A 63 9.15 1.00 -1.68
N ILE A 64 8.03 1.61 -2.04
CA ILE A 64 7.83 2.19 -3.37
C ILE A 64 8.72 3.43 -3.54
N THR A 65 8.68 4.34 -2.58
CA THR A 65 9.39 5.63 -2.66
C THR A 65 10.91 5.50 -2.66
N GLN A 66 11.45 4.40 -2.13
CA GLN A 66 12.88 4.11 -2.11
C GLN A 66 13.39 3.42 -3.38
N ASN A 67 12.50 2.85 -4.17
CA ASN A 67 12.86 2.14 -5.39
C ASN A 67 12.72 3.02 -6.64
N ARG A 68 13.57 2.75 -7.63
CA ARG A 68 13.54 3.41 -8.95
C ARG A 68 13.66 2.35 -10.03
N LEU A 69 12.56 2.03 -10.68
CA LEU A 69 12.51 0.98 -11.69
C LEU A 69 11.88 1.51 -12.98
N THR A 70 12.30 0.91 -14.10
CA THR A 70 11.61 1.11 -15.38
C THR A 70 10.21 0.51 -15.33
N LYS A 71 9.36 0.84 -16.29
CA LYS A 71 8.02 0.24 -16.39
C LYS A 71 8.07 -1.28 -16.42
N VAL A 72 9.06 -1.85 -17.14
CA VAL A 72 9.29 -3.31 -17.19
C VAL A 72 9.73 -3.83 -15.84
N GLY A 73 10.61 -3.12 -15.13
CA GLY A 73 11.06 -3.48 -13.79
C GLY A 73 9.90 -3.50 -12.79
N TRP A 74 9.05 -2.48 -12.78
CA TRP A 74 7.85 -2.44 -11.95
C TRP A 74 6.90 -3.60 -12.24
N LYS A 75 6.67 -3.89 -13.53
CA LYS A 75 5.84 -5.04 -13.93
C LYS A 75 6.44 -6.36 -13.44
N SER A 76 7.74 -6.56 -13.58
CA SER A 76 8.42 -7.77 -13.09
C SER A 76 8.29 -7.91 -11.57
N THR A 77 8.42 -6.82 -10.83
CA THR A 77 8.22 -6.79 -9.37
C THR A 77 6.80 -7.18 -8.98
N ILE A 78 5.78 -6.64 -9.68
CA ILE A 78 4.37 -7.04 -9.46
C ILE A 78 4.19 -8.53 -9.72
N ARG A 79 4.71 -9.08 -10.81
CA ARG A 79 4.62 -10.52 -11.11
C ARG A 79 5.31 -11.38 -10.04
N TRP A 80 6.47 -10.93 -9.56
CA TRP A 80 7.15 -11.60 -8.47
C TRP A 80 6.30 -11.60 -7.19
N MET A 81 5.71 -10.47 -6.82
CA MET A 81 4.81 -10.38 -5.65
C MET A 81 3.56 -11.27 -5.82
N GLN A 82 3.01 -11.36 -7.01
CA GLN A 82 1.88 -12.26 -7.31
C GLN A 82 2.27 -13.72 -7.15
N SER A 83 3.47 -14.10 -7.58
CA SER A 83 3.91 -15.50 -7.51
C SER A 83 4.42 -15.94 -6.14
N THR A 84 4.93 -15.02 -5.30
CA THR A 84 5.63 -15.37 -4.06
C THR A 84 5.04 -14.76 -2.80
N GLN A 85 4.28 -13.67 -2.93
CA GLN A 85 3.76 -12.90 -1.80
C GLN A 85 2.22 -12.84 -1.76
N ASN A 86 1.58 -13.67 -2.57
CA ASN A 86 0.11 -13.73 -2.67
C ASN A 86 -0.55 -12.38 -3.03
N LEU A 87 0.13 -11.52 -3.79
CA LEU A 87 -0.53 -10.36 -4.35
C LEU A 87 -1.60 -10.85 -5.35
N TRP A 88 -2.82 -10.34 -5.21
CA TRP A 88 -3.92 -10.68 -6.12
C TRP A 88 -3.70 -10.15 -7.53
N ASP A 89 -4.52 -10.61 -8.47
CA ASP A 89 -4.54 -10.06 -9.82
C ASP A 89 -5.10 -8.63 -9.78
N LEU A 90 -4.34 -7.69 -10.31
CA LEU A 90 -4.71 -6.28 -10.34
C LEU A 90 -5.72 -5.94 -11.46
N GLY A 91 -5.93 -6.83 -12.42
CA GLY A 91 -6.89 -6.66 -13.50
C GLY A 91 -6.71 -5.32 -14.24
N GLU A 92 -7.79 -4.54 -14.31
CA GLU A 92 -7.80 -3.23 -14.98
C GLU A 92 -6.95 -2.17 -14.27
N ASP A 93 -6.68 -2.31 -12.99
CA ASP A 93 -5.87 -1.37 -12.20
C ASP A 93 -4.38 -1.46 -12.53
N GLU A 94 -3.91 -2.56 -13.12
CA GLU A 94 -2.47 -2.76 -13.39
C GLU A 94 -1.89 -1.69 -14.31
N ALA A 95 -2.59 -1.36 -15.38
CA ALA A 95 -2.09 -0.41 -16.37
C ALA A 95 -1.93 1.02 -15.80
N PRO A 96 -2.92 1.60 -15.09
CA PRO A 96 -2.76 2.89 -14.44
C PRO A 96 -1.74 2.86 -13.29
N ILE A 97 -1.64 1.78 -12.51
CA ILE A 97 -0.61 1.61 -11.47
C ILE A 97 0.79 1.64 -12.10
N LEU A 98 1.04 0.87 -13.15
CA LEU A 98 2.33 0.85 -13.84
C LEU A 98 2.68 2.22 -14.46
N THR A 99 1.68 2.93 -14.95
CA THR A 99 1.88 4.28 -15.50
C THR A 99 2.29 5.26 -14.40
N TYR A 100 1.60 5.23 -13.26
CA TYR A 100 1.94 6.05 -12.10
C TYR A 100 3.36 5.74 -11.58
N LEU A 101 3.68 4.47 -11.38
CA LEU A 101 4.99 4.04 -10.85
C LEU A 101 6.13 4.40 -11.81
N SER A 102 5.95 4.15 -13.11
CA SER A 102 6.99 4.44 -14.10
C SER A 102 7.17 5.93 -14.38
N LYS A 103 6.16 6.76 -14.12
CA LYS A 103 6.26 8.21 -14.23
C LYS A 103 6.96 8.83 -13.02
N ASN A 104 6.56 8.44 -11.83
CA ASN A 104 6.97 9.10 -10.60
C ASN A 104 8.20 8.45 -9.92
N TYR A 105 8.47 7.19 -10.21
CA TYR A 105 9.54 6.38 -9.61
C TYR A 105 10.39 5.65 -10.66
N ALA A 106 10.68 6.34 -11.77
CA ALA A 106 11.63 5.87 -12.77
C ALA A 106 13.09 6.06 -12.30
N PRO A 107 14.06 5.31 -12.85
CA PRO A 107 15.47 5.60 -12.67
C PRO A 107 15.79 7.01 -13.15
N SER A 108 16.56 7.78 -12.38
CA SER A 108 17.08 9.07 -12.84
C SER A 108 18.25 8.83 -13.80
N ALA A 109 18.29 9.59 -14.91
CA ALA A 109 19.36 9.49 -15.89
C ALA A 109 20.74 9.91 -15.31
N THR A 110 20.75 10.59 -14.16
CA THR A 110 21.96 11.14 -13.51
C THR A 110 22.55 10.22 -12.43
N GLY A 111 22.08 8.99 -12.29
CA GLY A 111 22.36 8.15 -11.12
C GLY A 111 23.64 7.34 -11.14
N ARG A 112 24.40 7.31 -12.21
CA ARG A 112 25.69 6.61 -12.20
C ARG A 112 26.77 7.60 -11.78
N ARG A 113 27.45 7.30 -10.67
CA ARG A 113 28.69 7.98 -10.30
C ARG A 113 29.57 8.05 -11.56
N GLN A 114 29.99 9.24 -11.96
CA GLN A 114 30.97 9.38 -13.03
C GLN A 114 32.20 8.55 -12.68
N ASN A 115 32.78 7.90 -13.67
CA ASN A 115 34.05 7.19 -13.46
C ASN A 115 35.03 8.19 -12.86
N LEU A 116 35.71 7.79 -11.79
CA LEU A 116 36.76 8.59 -11.22
C LEU A 116 37.83 8.74 -12.30
N VAL A 117 38.03 9.95 -12.80
CA VAL A 117 39.14 10.26 -13.66
C VAL A 117 40.33 10.41 -12.73
N THR A 118 41.14 9.39 -12.64
CA THR A 118 42.37 9.37 -11.85
C THR A 118 43.50 9.83 -12.74
N ASP A 119 43.68 11.15 -12.79
CA ASP A 119 44.92 11.68 -13.31
C ASP A 119 46.01 11.48 -12.22
N ASP A 120 46.99 10.66 -12.49
CA ASP A 120 48.32 10.59 -11.83
C ASP A 120 48.46 10.15 -10.36
N TRP A 121 47.57 9.41 -9.75
CA TRP A 121 47.81 9.02 -8.36
C TRP A 121 48.40 7.60 -8.16
N TYR A 122 48.81 6.93 -9.21
CA TYR A 122 49.62 5.69 -9.18
C TYR A 122 50.85 5.79 -10.03
N ALA A 123 51.77 6.70 -9.72
CA ALA A 123 53.16 6.49 -10.11
C ALA A 123 53.72 5.45 -9.11
N LEU A 124 53.71 4.18 -9.48
CA LEU A 124 54.45 3.14 -8.79
C LEU A 124 55.92 3.35 -9.21
N GLU A 125 56.76 3.88 -8.31
CA GLU A 125 58.21 3.82 -8.44
C GLU A 125 58.71 2.40 -8.20
#